data_79cd1472f7b322d309379ba9db49f1f1
#
_entry.id   79cd1472f7b322d309379ba9db49f1f1
#
_cell.length_a   1.000
_cell.length_b   1.000
_cell.length_c   1.000
_cell.angle_alpha   90.00
_cell.angle_beta   90.00
_cell.angle_gamma   90.00
#
_symmetry.space_group_name_H-M   'P 1'
#
loop_
_entity.id
_entity.type
_entity.pdbx_description
1 polymer ?
#
loop_
_entity_poly.entity_id
_entity_poly.type
_entity_poly.pdbx_seq_one_letter_code
_entity_poly.pdbx_strand_id
1 'polypeptide(L)'
;MKTKLTEQSYWVDVQGNINLDLADDNIIKLWIEKNLDLSNINSCIEIGCFPGRYLTIFGNNRIELNGLDFIQEVKFLKQKFQENGFVAGSFINADFTTYVPEKKYDCVASFGFVEHFVNWEVIFKNHFNYVSNNGYLIIEAPNFKGFFQRLPRFLFDYKNYKRHNVKAMDLEKWKKILVENKFEIINAEYFGGYQLWNENDSKNRYFLKIKFFTEKLLFKLKDTLCPNSIDNKSFSCYLGIIAKKTNNNEY
;
A
#
# COMPACT_ATOMS: atom_id res chain seq x y z
N MET A 1 -23.47 4.58 -8.84
CA MET A 1 -22.62 3.40 -9.11
C MET A 1 -21.71 3.18 -7.90
N LYS A 2 -21.53 1.94 -7.42
CA LYS A 2 -20.64 1.65 -6.28
C LYS A 2 -19.18 1.90 -6.73
N THR A 3 -18.51 2.88 -6.12
CA THR A 3 -17.13 3.26 -6.47
C THR A 3 -16.08 2.54 -5.61
N LYS A 4 -16.45 2.16 -4.38
CA LYS A 4 -15.61 1.43 -3.42
C LYS A 4 -16.03 -0.03 -3.34
N LEU A 5 -15.07 -0.95 -3.29
CA LEU A 5 -15.31 -2.40 -3.10
C LEU A 5 -15.45 -2.77 -1.62
N THR A 6 -14.91 -1.95 -0.73
CA THR A 6 -14.91 -2.16 0.71
C THR A 6 -15.73 -1.08 1.40
N GLU A 7 -16.65 -1.49 2.27
CA GLU A 7 -17.49 -0.58 3.06
C GLU A 7 -16.68 0.08 4.17
N GLN A 8 -17.08 1.28 4.58
CA GLN A 8 -16.41 2.03 5.65
C GLN A 8 -16.44 1.28 6.99
N SER A 9 -17.57 0.65 7.32
CA SER A 9 -17.74 -0.14 8.55
C SER A 9 -16.69 -1.24 8.70
N TYR A 10 -16.32 -1.89 7.59
CA TYR A 10 -15.28 -2.91 7.60
C TYR A 10 -13.94 -2.36 8.13
N TRP A 11 -13.53 -1.17 7.65
CA TRP A 11 -12.26 -0.57 8.08
C TRP A 11 -12.26 -0.15 9.54
N VAL A 12 -13.38 0.37 10.03
CA VAL A 12 -13.56 0.68 11.47
C VAL A 12 -13.39 -0.58 12.32
N ASP A 13 -13.98 -1.70 11.88
CA ASP A 13 -13.93 -2.97 12.62
C ASP A 13 -12.53 -3.62 12.58
N VAL A 14 -11.84 -3.55 11.43
CA VAL A 14 -10.56 -4.25 11.21
C VAL A 14 -9.36 -3.45 11.73
N GLN A 15 -9.37 -2.14 11.55
CA GLN A 15 -8.21 -1.30 11.91
C GLN A 15 -8.13 -0.98 13.41
N GLY A 16 -9.23 -1.12 14.14
CA GLY A 16 -9.24 -1.03 15.59
C GLY A 16 -8.70 0.30 16.14
N ASN A 17 -7.67 0.21 16.96
CA ASN A 17 -7.04 1.35 17.61
C ASN A 17 -5.84 1.88 16.80
N ILE A 18 -5.45 3.14 17.09
CA ILE A 18 -4.19 3.70 16.60
C ILE A 18 -3.04 2.77 16.97
N ASN A 19 -2.24 2.42 15.98
CA ASN A 19 -1.07 1.57 16.13
C ASN A 19 0.08 2.16 15.31
N LEU A 20 1.15 2.58 16.00
CA LEU A 20 2.37 3.10 15.39
C LEU A 20 3.49 2.04 15.33
N ASP A 21 3.24 0.84 15.85
CA ASP A 21 4.25 -0.22 15.88
C ASP A 21 4.44 -0.78 14.46
N LEU A 22 5.67 -0.68 13.99
CA LEU A 22 6.12 -1.29 12.75
C LEU A 22 7.42 -2.04 13.03
N ALA A 23 7.44 -3.33 12.76
CA ALA A 23 8.61 -4.16 12.94
C ALA A 23 9.80 -3.67 12.07
N ASP A 24 11.02 -3.76 12.59
CA ASP A 24 12.21 -3.31 11.86
C ASP A 24 12.47 -4.12 10.59
N ASP A 25 12.07 -5.38 10.56
CA ASP A 25 12.12 -6.27 9.40
C ASP A 25 10.87 -6.20 8.52
N ASN A 26 10.02 -5.18 8.70
CA ASN A 26 8.84 -5.00 7.85
C ASN A 26 9.26 -4.85 6.38
N ILE A 27 8.71 -5.70 5.53
CA ILE A 27 9.11 -5.84 4.14
C ILE A 27 8.89 -4.55 3.34
N ILE A 28 7.80 -3.80 3.61
CA ILE A 28 7.50 -2.53 2.94
C ILE A 28 8.50 -1.46 3.39
N LYS A 29 8.82 -1.39 4.70
CA LYS A 29 9.86 -0.50 5.24
C LYS A 29 11.20 -0.76 4.56
N LEU A 30 11.68 -2.01 4.56
CA LEU A 30 12.95 -2.40 3.94
C LEU A 30 12.98 -2.10 2.44
N TRP A 31 11.85 -2.29 1.74
CA TRP A 31 11.74 -1.97 0.33
C TRP A 31 11.88 -0.46 0.07
N ILE A 32 11.24 0.39 0.87
CA ILE A 32 11.36 1.85 0.75
C ILE A 32 12.79 2.30 1.05
N GLU A 33 13.35 1.89 2.18
CA GLU A 33 14.71 2.28 2.63
C GLU A 33 15.80 1.84 1.64
N LYS A 34 15.62 0.72 0.96
CA LYS A 34 16.53 0.24 -0.08
C LYS A 34 16.51 1.10 -1.34
N ASN A 35 15.36 1.65 -1.71
CA ASN A 35 15.12 2.23 -3.03
C ASN A 35 14.94 3.75 -3.03
N LEU A 36 14.83 4.39 -1.86
CA LEU A 36 14.62 5.83 -1.74
C LEU A 36 15.47 6.44 -0.62
N ASP A 37 16.26 7.43 -0.97
CA ASP A 37 16.93 8.28 0.01
C ASP A 37 15.94 9.31 0.57
N LEU A 38 15.66 9.21 1.86
CA LEU A 38 14.71 10.07 2.58
C LEU A 38 15.31 11.39 3.06
N SER A 39 16.63 11.61 2.91
CA SER A 39 17.36 12.76 3.47
C SER A 39 16.89 14.12 2.94
N ASN A 40 16.36 14.15 1.72
CA ASN A 40 15.91 15.38 1.05
C ASN A 40 14.37 15.55 1.06
N ILE A 41 13.65 14.79 1.90
CA ILE A 41 12.22 14.86 2.05
C ILE A 41 11.92 15.60 3.35
N ASN A 42 11.15 16.70 3.28
CA ASN A 42 10.77 17.49 4.46
C ASN A 42 9.34 17.21 4.92
N SER A 43 8.47 16.76 4.01
CA SER A 43 7.07 16.49 4.28
C SER A 43 6.59 15.23 3.59
N CYS A 44 5.84 14.39 4.32
CA CYS A 44 5.20 13.20 3.79
C CYS A 44 3.71 13.19 4.13
N ILE A 45 2.87 12.78 3.18
CA ILE A 45 1.46 12.46 3.45
C ILE A 45 1.18 11.02 3.06
N GLU A 46 0.51 10.27 3.93
CA GLU A 46 -0.05 8.96 3.62
C GLU A 46 -1.55 9.08 3.35
N ILE A 47 -1.98 8.54 2.22
CA ILE A 47 -3.38 8.42 1.83
C ILE A 47 -3.91 7.06 2.30
N GLY A 48 -4.98 7.07 3.12
CA GLY A 48 -5.44 5.87 3.83
C GLY A 48 -4.53 5.56 5.03
N CYS A 49 -4.16 6.58 5.80
CA CYS A 49 -3.08 6.52 6.78
C CYS A 49 -3.43 5.81 8.10
N PHE A 50 -4.72 5.59 8.40
CA PHE A 50 -5.07 4.93 9.66
C PHE A 50 -4.74 3.42 9.61
N PRO A 51 -4.12 2.82 10.64
CA PRO A 51 -3.92 3.30 12.02
C PRO A 51 -2.60 4.06 12.29
N GLY A 52 -1.80 4.40 11.27
CA GLY A 52 -0.64 5.28 11.37
C GLY A 52 0.73 4.61 11.24
N ARG A 53 0.81 3.28 11.28
CA ARG A 53 2.07 2.53 11.40
C ARG A 53 3.07 2.79 10.25
N TYR A 54 2.61 2.90 9.00
CA TYR A 54 3.52 3.09 7.87
C TYR A 54 4.14 4.50 7.80
N LEU A 55 3.46 5.52 8.34
CA LEU A 55 4.04 6.85 8.44
C LEU A 55 5.30 6.88 9.32
N THR A 56 5.47 5.94 10.26
CA THR A 56 6.67 5.87 11.09
C THR A 56 7.95 5.62 10.29
N ILE A 57 7.85 5.02 9.10
CA ILE A 57 8.98 4.84 8.15
C ILE A 57 9.65 6.20 7.85
N PHE A 58 8.83 7.22 7.66
CA PHE A 58 9.29 8.56 7.31
C PHE A 58 9.68 9.38 8.55
N GLY A 59 9.05 9.13 9.70
CA GLY A 59 9.21 9.91 10.91
C GLY A 59 10.62 9.89 11.52
N ASN A 60 11.36 8.81 11.34
CA ASN A 60 12.72 8.66 11.84
C ASN A 60 13.72 9.67 11.23
N ASN A 61 13.38 10.27 10.08
CA ASN A 61 14.20 11.26 9.38
C ASN A 61 13.77 12.71 9.67
N ARG A 62 12.98 12.97 10.74
CA ARG A 62 12.42 14.28 11.09
C ARG A 62 11.52 14.90 10.00
N ILE A 63 10.98 14.08 9.12
CA ILE A 63 10.03 14.48 8.10
C ILE A 63 8.70 14.86 8.77
N GLU A 64 8.07 15.96 8.35
CA GLU A 64 6.72 16.32 8.80
C GLU A 64 5.71 15.28 8.29
N LEU A 65 5.10 14.54 9.20
CA LEU A 65 4.14 13.50 8.91
C LEU A 65 2.73 14.05 8.80
N ASN A 66 2.08 13.77 7.69
CA ASN A 66 0.70 14.15 7.43
C ASN A 66 -0.10 12.93 7.00
N GLY A 67 -1.42 12.96 7.19
CA GLY A 67 -2.27 11.84 6.81
C GLY A 67 -3.65 12.27 6.37
N LEU A 68 -4.25 11.50 5.48
CA LEU A 68 -5.64 11.64 5.08
C LEU A 68 -6.33 10.28 5.17
N ASP A 69 -7.43 10.23 5.90
CA ASP A 69 -8.28 9.04 6.00
C ASP A 69 -9.74 9.46 6.21
N PHE A 70 -10.69 8.61 5.79
CA PHE A 70 -12.11 8.84 6.05
C PHE A 70 -12.54 8.38 7.44
N ILE A 71 -11.69 7.63 8.19
CA ILE A 71 -11.94 7.19 9.55
C ILE A 71 -11.82 8.38 10.49
N GLN A 72 -12.82 8.59 11.37
CA GLN A 72 -12.86 9.76 12.25
C GLN A 72 -11.68 9.83 13.23
N GLU A 73 -11.17 8.69 13.64
CA GLU A 73 -10.07 8.51 14.58
C GLU A 73 -8.74 9.06 14.05
N VAL A 74 -8.62 9.32 12.75
CA VAL A 74 -7.43 9.93 12.13
C VAL A 74 -7.05 11.26 12.80
N LYS A 75 -8.03 12.02 13.31
CA LYS A 75 -7.79 13.29 14.02
C LYS A 75 -6.93 13.14 15.28
N PHE A 76 -6.90 11.96 15.88
CA PHE A 76 -6.09 11.68 17.08
C PHE A 76 -4.66 11.27 16.74
N LEU A 77 -4.36 10.94 15.48
CA LEU A 77 -3.01 10.55 15.05
C LEU A 77 -2.00 11.66 15.30
N LYS A 78 -2.36 12.94 15.09
CA LYS A 78 -1.44 14.06 15.33
C LYS A 78 -0.87 14.03 16.75
N GLN A 79 -1.74 13.96 17.73
CA GLN A 79 -1.33 13.90 19.15
C GLN A 79 -0.49 12.65 19.39
N LYS A 80 -0.91 11.49 18.86
CA LYS A 80 -0.22 10.22 19.06
C LYS A 80 1.20 10.23 18.48
N PHE A 81 1.40 10.80 17.31
CA PHE A 81 2.72 10.97 16.70
C PHE A 81 3.60 11.92 17.55
N GLN A 82 3.05 13.04 18.01
CA GLN A 82 3.78 13.99 18.86
C GLN A 82 4.22 13.36 20.19
N GLU A 83 3.34 12.58 20.83
CA GLU A 83 3.65 11.85 22.06
C GLU A 83 4.80 10.84 21.88
N ASN A 84 5.00 10.33 20.65
CA ASN A 84 6.09 9.43 20.28
C ASN A 84 7.31 10.15 19.69
N GLY A 85 7.37 11.49 19.77
CA GLY A 85 8.54 12.26 19.37
C GLY A 85 8.65 12.57 17.88
N PHE A 86 7.61 12.28 17.08
CA PHE A 86 7.59 12.58 15.65
C PHE A 86 7.13 14.02 15.37
N VAL A 87 7.58 14.57 14.23
CA VAL A 87 7.09 15.86 13.72
C VAL A 87 5.75 15.64 13.02
N ALA A 88 4.65 16.04 13.63
CA ALA A 88 3.30 15.78 13.13
C ALA A 88 2.66 17.08 12.58
N GLY A 89 2.33 17.04 11.30
CA GLY A 89 1.63 18.10 10.56
C GLY A 89 0.10 18.00 10.66
N SER A 90 -0.56 17.79 9.51
CA SER A 90 -2.02 17.74 9.39
C SER A 90 -2.52 16.31 9.24
N PHE A 91 -3.54 15.94 10.03
CA PHE A 91 -4.26 14.67 9.91
C PHE A 91 -5.72 14.96 9.59
N ILE A 92 -6.14 14.61 8.37
CA ILE A 92 -7.36 15.10 7.75
C ILE A 92 -8.38 13.97 7.69
N ASN A 93 -9.55 14.19 8.31
CA ASN A 93 -10.68 13.30 8.17
C ASN A 93 -11.50 13.68 6.93
N ALA A 94 -11.27 13.03 5.81
CA ALA A 94 -11.96 13.30 4.55
C ALA A 94 -11.96 12.08 3.62
N ASP A 95 -12.90 12.08 2.68
CA ASP A 95 -12.92 11.11 1.59
C ASP A 95 -11.94 11.54 0.49
N PHE A 96 -10.87 10.78 0.29
CA PHE A 96 -9.85 11.02 -0.74
C PHE A 96 -10.42 11.15 -2.16
N THR A 97 -11.57 10.54 -2.43
CA THR A 97 -12.18 10.58 -3.78
C THR A 97 -12.73 11.97 -4.14
N THR A 98 -12.99 12.82 -3.14
CA THR A 98 -13.61 14.15 -3.30
C THR A 98 -12.81 15.29 -2.68
N TYR A 99 -11.86 14.96 -1.79
CA TYR A 99 -11.06 15.98 -1.13
C TYR A 99 -10.01 16.59 -2.07
N VAL A 100 -9.90 17.90 -2.07
CA VAL A 100 -8.89 18.66 -2.83
C VAL A 100 -7.81 19.12 -1.86
N PRO A 101 -6.52 18.75 -2.07
CA PRO A 101 -5.45 19.14 -1.16
C PRO A 101 -5.20 20.65 -1.17
N GLU A 102 -5.02 21.24 0.01
CA GLU A 102 -4.68 22.65 0.19
C GLU A 102 -3.18 22.92 -0.06
N LYS A 103 -2.34 21.92 0.15
CA LYS A 103 -0.89 21.98 -0.10
C LYS A 103 -0.38 20.71 -0.78
N LYS A 104 0.84 20.76 -1.29
CA LYS A 104 1.55 19.61 -1.85
C LYS A 104 2.66 19.17 -0.90
N TYR A 105 3.11 17.94 -1.08
CA TYR A 105 4.07 17.28 -0.20
C TYR A 105 5.26 16.76 -0.98
N ASP A 106 6.42 16.68 -0.35
CA ASP A 106 7.64 16.17 -0.97
C ASP A 106 7.56 14.64 -1.18
N CYS A 107 6.78 13.95 -0.36
CA CYS A 107 6.47 12.55 -0.52
C CYS A 107 4.97 12.30 -0.32
N VAL A 108 4.38 11.56 -1.24
CA VAL A 108 2.99 11.07 -1.15
C VAL A 108 3.04 9.56 -1.18
N ALA A 109 2.50 8.91 -0.15
CA ALA A 109 2.51 7.46 -0.03
C ALA A 109 1.10 6.90 0.13
N SER A 110 0.87 5.68 -0.36
CA SER A 110 -0.31 4.87 -0.01
C SER A 110 0.03 3.38 -0.05
N PHE A 111 -0.47 2.64 0.95
CA PHE A 111 -0.18 1.23 1.15
C PHE A 111 -1.49 0.45 1.26
N GLY A 112 -1.68 -0.55 0.37
CA GLY A 112 -2.90 -1.33 0.35
C GLY A 112 -4.16 -0.48 0.12
N PHE A 113 -4.15 0.49 -0.77
CA PHE A 113 -5.22 1.48 -0.91
C PHE A 113 -5.92 1.46 -2.27
N VAL A 114 -5.18 1.55 -3.37
CA VAL A 114 -5.75 1.76 -4.72
C VAL A 114 -6.61 0.60 -5.21
N GLU A 115 -6.33 -0.60 -4.77
CA GLU A 115 -7.04 -1.83 -5.13
C GLU A 115 -8.44 -1.96 -4.51
N HIS A 116 -8.79 -1.11 -3.57
CA HIS A 116 -10.12 -1.09 -2.96
C HIS A 116 -11.16 -0.32 -3.77
N PHE A 117 -10.78 0.19 -4.96
CA PHE A 117 -11.67 1.00 -5.79
C PHE A 117 -11.96 0.34 -7.14
N VAL A 118 -13.20 0.49 -7.61
CA VAL A 118 -13.62 0.04 -8.94
C VAL A 118 -12.91 0.85 -10.03
N ASN A 119 -12.87 2.17 -9.85
CA ASN A 119 -12.23 3.15 -10.74
C ASN A 119 -10.79 3.46 -10.31
N TRP A 120 -10.02 2.44 -9.99
CA TRP A 120 -8.68 2.54 -9.40
C TRP A 120 -7.72 3.46 -10.19
N GLU A 121 -7.83 3.54 -11.52
CA GLU A 121 -6.97 4.42 -12.32
C GLU A 121 -7.19 5.92 -12.01
N VAL A 122 -8.44 6.31 -11.74
CA VAL A 122 -8.77 7.67 -11.29
C VAL A 122 -8.18 7.91 -9.90
N ILE A 123 -8.36 6.95 -8.99
CA ILE A 123 -7.82 7.03 -7.63
C ILE A 123 -6.29 7.10 -7.65
N PHE A 124 -5.64 6.30 -8.48
CA PHE A 124 -4.19 6.33 -8.68
C PHE A 124 -3.73 7.73 -9.13
N LYS A 125 -4.40 8.33 -10.12
CA LYS A 125 -4.08 9.67 -10.63
C LYS A 125 -4.38 10.79 -9.62
N ASN A 126 -5.37 10.62 -8.76
CA ASN A 126 -5.69 11.63 -7.74
C ASN A 126 -4.51 11.89 -6.79
N HIS A 127 -3.64 10.91 -6.54
CA HIS A 127 -2.41 11.09 -5.74
C HIS A 127 -1.49 12.18 -6.33
N PHE A 128 -1.48 12.37 -7.66
CA PHE A 128 -0.63 13.33 -8.34
C PHE A 128 -0.89 14.79 -7.94
N ASN A 129 -2.12 15.09 -7.46
CA ASN A 129 -2.51 16.41 -7.00
C ASN A 129 -1.80 16.80 -5.69
N TYR A 130 -1.37 15.81 -4.92
CA TYR A 130 -0.70 15.98 -3.64
C TYR A 130 0.82 16.10 -3.77
N VAL A 131 1.40 15.64 -4.89
CA VAL A 131 2.86 15.59 -5.10
C VAL A 131 3.36 16.97 -5.50
N SER A 132 4.35 17.50 -4.75
CA SER A 132 5.08 18.73 -5.10
C SER A 132 5.92 18.55 -6.36
N ASN A 133 6.43 19.65 -6.94
CA ASN A 133 7.41 19.57 -8.00
C ASN A 133 8.69 18.91 -7.44
N ASN A 134 9.28 17.98 -8.20
CA ASN A 134 10.39 17.12 -7.77
C ASN A 134 10.05 16.20 -6.57
N GLY A 135 8.81 16.14 -6.14
CA GLY A 135 8.35 15.27 -5.06
C GLY A 135 8.22 13.81 -5.51
N TYR A 136 8.13 12.92 -4.54
CA TYR A 136 8.05 11.49 -4.73
C TYR A 136 6.62 10.97 -4.54
N LEU A 137 6.28 9.94 -5.29
CA LEU A 137 5.06 9.15 -5.13
C LEU A 137 5.45 7.71 -4.84
N ILE A 138 4.90 7.14 -3.79
CA ILE A 138 5.08 5.75 -3.38
C ILE A 138 3.70 5.09 -3.35
N ILE A 139 3.50 4.07 -4.16
CA ILE A 139 2.27 3.26 -4.12
C ILE A 139 2.65 1.80 -3.98
N GLU A 140 2.05 1.14 -3.02
CA GLU A 140 2.18 -0.30 -2.79
C GLU A 140 0.78 -0.93 -2.76
N ALA A 141 0.69 -2.18 -3.20
CA ALA A 141 -0.49 -3.01 -3.07
C ALA A 141 -0.12 -4.49 -2.91
N PRO A 142 -0.99 -5.30 -2.28
CA PRO A 142 -0.82 -6.75 -2.28
C PRO A 142 -0.96 -7.31 -3.70
N ASN A 143 -0.21 -8.37 -4.02
CA ASN A 143 -0.26 -8.99 -5.35
C ASN A 143 -1.23 -10.19 -5.38
N PHE A 144 -2.53 -9.96 -5.34
CA PHE A 144 -3.54 -11.03 -5.49
C PHE A 144 -3.76 -11.46 -6.95
N LYS A 145 -3.06 -10.84 -7.91
CA LYS A 145 -3.12 -11.20 -9.33
C LYS A 145 -2.21 -12.39 -9.66
N GLY A 146 -1.10 -12.56 -8.97
CA GLY A 146 -0.16 -13.66 -9.15
C GLY A 146 -0.81 -15.03 -8.91
N PHE A 147 -0.48 -16.02 -9.73
CA PHE A 147 -1.11 -17.35 -9.67
C PHE A 147 -1.02 -17.98 -8.26
N PHE A 148 0.17 -18.00 -7.67
CA PHE A 148 0.40 -18.60 -6.34
C PHE A 148 -0.25 -17.80 -5.22
N GLN A 149 -0.46 -16.51 -5.42
CA GLN A 149 -1.15 -15.64 -4.46
C GLN A 149 -2.68 -15.73 -4.62
N ARG A 150 -3.16 -15.82 -5.86
CA ARG A 150 -4.58 -15.81 -6.19
C ARG A 150 -5.30 -17.08 -5.75
N LEU A 151 -4.72 -18.23 -6.03
CA LEU A 151 -5.39 -19.52 -5.85
C LEU A 151 -5.78 -19.78 -4.38
N PRO A 152 -4.88 -19.66 -3.39
CA PRO A 152 -5.26 -19.88 -1.99
C PRO A 152 -6.27 -18.86 -1.48
N ARG A 153 -6.23 -17.60 -1.92
CA ARG A 153 -7.22 -16.60 -1.53
C ARG A 153 -8.58 -16.87 -2.12
N PHE A 154 -8.63 -17.28 -3.38
CA PHE A 154 -9.89 -17.66 -4.02
C PHE A 154 -10.55 -18.86 -3.32
N LEU A 155 -9.76 -19.85 -2.90
CA LEU A 155 -10.26 -21.07 -2.26
C LEU A 155 -10.59 -20.89 -0.77
N PHE A 156 -9.77 -20.14 -0.03
CA PHE A 156 -9.79 -20.14 1.43
C PHE A 156 -10.09 -18.78 2.04
N ASP A 157 -10.04 -17.69 1.26
CA ASP A 157 -10.24 -16.31 1.74
C ASP A 157 -11.00 -15.45 0.71
N TYR A 158 -12.08 -16.04 0.16
CA TYR A 158 -12.82 -15.42 -0.94
C TYR A 158 -13.47 -14.08 -0.59
N LYS A 159 -13.87 -13.88 0.67
CA LYS A 159 -14.44 -12.59 1.12
C LYS A 159 -13.40 -11.46 0.99
N ASN A 160 -12.19 -11.72 1.45
CA ASN A 160 -11.06 -10.79 1.33
C ASN A 160 -10.71 -10.58 -0.16
N TYR A 161 -10.56 -11.65 -0.94
CA TYR A 161 -10.29 -11.58 -2.37
C TYR A 161 -11.27 -10.66 -3.12
N LYS A 162 -12.57 -10.72 -2.80
CA LYS A 162 -13.61 -9.88 -3.44
C LYS A 162 -13.53 -8.39 -3.08
N ARG A 163 -12.90 -8.03 -1.98
CA ARG A 163 -12.68 -6.63 -1.57
C ARG A 163 -11.55 -5.95 -2.35
N HIS A 164 -10.84 -6.70 -3.17
CA HIS A 164 -9.69 -6.23 -3.92
C HIS A 164 -9.94 -6.25 -5.42
N ASN A 165 -9.65 -5.15 -6.09
CA ASN A 165 -9.66 -5.06 -7.54
C ASN A 165 -8.33 -5.57 -8.10
N VAL A 166 -8.26 -6.84 -8.44
CA VAL A 166 -7.03 -7.44 -9.01
C VAL A 166 -6.58 -6.79 -10.32
N LYS A 167 -7.44 -6.00 -10.99
CA LYS A 167 -7.04 -5.22 -12.18
C LYS A 167 -6.17 -4.02 -11.83
N ALA A 168 -6.27 -3.54 -10.58
CA ALA A 168 -5.40 -2.49 -10.05
C ALA A 168 -3.97 -3.00 -9.79
N MET A 169 -3.79 -4.29 -9.55
CA MET A 169 -2.51 -4.92 -9.24
C MET A 169 -1.71 -5.20 -10.52
N ASP A 170 -1.36 -4.14 -11.26
CA ASP A 170 -0.69 -4.25 -12.57
C ASP A 170 0.41 -3.20 -12.71
N LEU A 171 1.64 -3.63 -12.42
CA LEU A 171 2.81 -2.76 -12.39
C LEU A 171 3.08 -2.09 -13.74
N GLU A 172 2.85 -2.78 -14.86
CA GLU A 172 3.06 -2.20 -16.18
C GLU A 172 2.06 -1.07 -16.49
N LYS A 173 0.81 -1.22 -16.03
CA LYS A 173 -0.17 -0.14 -16.12
C LYS A 173 0.20 1.04 -15.23
N TRP A 174 0.69 0.80 -14.02
CA TRP A 174 1.16 1.86 -13.13
C TRP A 174 2.30 2.66 -13.78
N LYS A 175 3.31 1.96 -14.32
CA LYS A 175 4.42 2.60 -15.06
C LYS A 175 3.91 3.47 -16.19
N LYS A 176 3.01 2.92 -17.03
CA LYS A 176 2.44 3.65 -18.16
C LYS A 176 1.73 4.94 -17.69
N ILE A 177 0.85 4.83 -16.68
CA ILE A 177 0.13 5.99 -16.15
C ILE A 177 1.09 7.06 -15.63
N LEU A 178 2.16 6.67 -14.92
CA LEU A 178 3.14 7.61 -14.36
C LEU A 178 3.93 8.33 -15.45
N VAL A 179 4.46 7.61 -16.43
CA VAL A 179 5.23 8.20 -17.54
C VAL A 179 4.36 9.17 -18.35
N GLU A 180 3.12 8.81 -18.65
CA GLU A 180 2.15 9.68 -19.34
C GLU A 180 1.82 10.97 -18.56
N ASN A 181 2.04 10.96 -17.22
CA ASN A 181 1.79 12.10 -16.34
C ASN A 181 3.08 12.76 -15.80
N LYS A 182 4.20 12.61 -16.52
CA LYS A 182 5.48 13.27 -16.24
C LYS A 182 6.10 12.87 -14.90
N PHE A 183 6.06 11.58 -14.60
CA PHE A 183 6.82 10.99 -13.50
C PHE A 183 7.96 10.14 -14.06
N GLU A 184 9.14 10.30 -13.49
CA GLU A 184 10.27 9.41 -13.65
C GLU A 184 10.14 8.24 -12.69
N ILE A 185 10.30 7.01 -13.16
CA ILE A 185 10.22 5.82 -12.33
C ILE A 185 11.59 5.57 -11.68
N ILE A 186 11.65 5.65 -10.37
CA ILE A 186 12.88 5.36 -9.59
C ILE A 186 12.99 3.86 -9.33
N ASN A 187 11.90 3.22 -8.88
CA ASN A 187 11.82 1.78 -8.69
C ASN A 187 10.41 1.29 -9.00
N ALA A 188 10.31 0.09 -9.57
CA ALA A 188 9.04 -0.56 -9.81
C ALA A 188 9.24 -2.07 -9.86
N GLU A 189 8.82 -2.77 -8.83
CA GLU A 189 9.07 -4.21 -8.69
C GLU A 189 7.96 -4.96 -7.95
N TYR A 190 7.95 -6.27 -8.14
CA TYR A 190 7.28 -7.23 -7.26
C TYR A 190 8.26 -7.62 -6.17
N PHE A 191 7.82 -7.69 -4.90
CA PHE A 191 8.71 -7.93 -3.79
C PHE A 191 8.05 -8.69 -2.63
N GLY A 192 8.86 -9.07 -1.64
CA GLY A 192 8.42 -9.69 -0.40
C GLY A 192 8.35 -11.21 -0.41
N GLY A 193 8.83 -11.85 -1.49
CA GLY A 193 8.86 -13.30 -1.60
C GLY A 193 7.47 -13.95 -1.66
N TYR A 194 7.43 -15.24 -1.41
CA TYR A 194 6.18 -16.00 -1.35
C TYR A 194 5.70 -16.11 0.09
N GLN A 195 4.74 -15.27 0.46
CA GLN A 195 4.06 -15.30 1.74
C GLN A 195 2.55 -15.36 1.55
N LEU A 196 1.87 -16.13 2.39
CA LEU A 196 0.43 -16.24 2.40
C LEU A 196 -0.09 -15.81 3.76
N TRP A 197 -0.95 -14.80 3.76
CA TRP A 197 -1.76 -14.41 4.91
C TRP A 197 -3.23 -14.49 4.51
N ASN A 198 -4.09 -14.77 5.47
CA ASN A 198 -5.52 -14.89 5.28
C ASN A 198 -6.26 -14.20 6.42
N GLU A 199 -7.37 -13.58 6.12
CA GLU A 199 -8.29 -12.99 7.10
C GLU A 199 -9.38 -13.97 7.55
N ASN A 200 -9.34 -15.21 7.07
CA ASN A 200 -10.37 -16.20 7.38
C ASN A 200 -10.08 -16.92 8.71
N ASP A 201 -10.85 -16.58 9.73
CA ASP A 201 -10.79 -17.15 11.08
C ASP A 201 -11.60 -18.45 11.22
N SER A 202 -11.77 -19.23 10.16
CA SER A 202 -12.51 -20.48 10.22
C SER A 202 -11.95 -21.42 11.28
N LYS A 203 -12.79 -21.81 12.25
CA LYS A 203 -12.48 -22.81 13.28
C LYS A 203 -12.73 -24.25 12.81
N ASN A 204 -13.18 -24.44 11.57
CA ASN A 204 -13.47 -25.76 11.03
C ASN A 204 -12.17 -26.55 10.80
N ARG A 205 -11.96 -27.60 11.59
CA ARG A 205 -10.74 -28.42 11.59
C ARG A 205 -10.44 -29.10 10.23
N TYR A 206 -11.47 -29.51 9.50
CA TYR A 206 -11.32 -30.11 8.17
C TYR A 206 -10.90 -29.06 7.14
N PHE A 207 -11.54 -27.91 7.16
CA PHE A 207 -11.18 -26.77 6.31
C PHE A 207 -9.73 -26.37 6.53
N LEU A 208 -9.27 -26.23 7.78
CA LEU A 208 -7.89 -25.88 8.13
C LEU A 208 -6.89 -26.93 7.65
N LYS A 209 -7.22 -28.22 7.73
CA LYS A 209 -6.36 -29.27 7.19
C LYS A 209 -6.21 -29.19 5.68
N ILE A 210 -7.33 -29.05 4.95
CA ILE A 210 -7.31 -28.92 3.49
C ILE A 210 -6.50 -27.68 3.06
N LYS A 211 -6.74 -26.54 3.73
CA LYS A 211 -5.97 -25.32 3.52
C LYS A 211 -4.48 -25.56 3.71
N PHE A 212 -4.05 -26.13 4.84
CA PHE A 212 -2.66 -26.42 5.13
C PHE A 212 -2.00 -27.30 4.06
N PHE A 213 -2.65 -28.39 3.66
CA PHE A 213 -2.12 -29.28 2.61
C PHE A 213 -2.01 -28.57 1.26
N THR A 214 -3.01 -27.75 0.89
CA THR A 214 -3.00 -27.00 -0.36
C THR A 214 -1.87 -25.96 -0.35
N GLU A 215 -1.70 -25.21 0.72
CA GLU A 215 -0.62 -24.23 0.87
C GLU A 215 0.75 -24.93 0.79
N LYS A 216 0.94 -26.05 1.49
CA LYS A 216 2.20 -26.84 1.43
C LYS A 216 2.50 -27.34 0.00
N LEU A 217 1.47 -27.79 -0.72
CA LEU A 217 1.63 -28.22 -2.11
C LEU A 217 2.01 -27.04 -3.00
N LEU A 218 1.39 -25.87 -2.82
CA LEU A 218 1.70 -24.66 -3.58
C LEU A 218 3.14 -24.16 -3.30
N PHE A 219 3.61 -24.21 -2.03
CA PHE A 219 5.00 -23.92 -1.71
C PHE A 219 5.96 -24.83 -2.47
N LYS A 220 5.72 -26.15 -2.44
CA LYS A 220 6.54 -27.14 -3.15
C LYS A 220 6.50 -26.92 -4.66
N LEU A 221 5.33 -26.65 -5.22
CA LEU A 221 5.17 -26.38 -6.65
C LEU A 221 5.89 -25.10 -7.07
N LYS A 222 5.79 -24.03 -6.28
CA LYS A 222 6.53 -22.79 -6.49
C LYS A 222 8.03 -23.04 -6.48
N ASP A 223 8.55 -23.78 -5.50
CA ASP A 223 9.98 -24.07 -5.42
C ASP A 223 10.48 -24.93 -6.58
N THR A 224 9.62 -25.82 -7.13
CA THR A 224 9.93 -26.62 -8.30
C THR A 224 9.93 -25.80 -9.61
N LEU A 225 8.92 -24.94 -9.76
CA LEU A 225 8.73 -24.14 -11.00
C LEU A 225 9.58 -22.85 -11.02
N CYS A 226 9.92 -22.33 -9.86
CA CYS A 226 10.69 -21.12 -9.67
C CYS A 226 11.84 -21.36 -8.67
N PRO A 227 12.79 -22.25 -8.97
CA PRO A 227 13.95 -22.47 -8.11
C PRO A 227 14.80 -21.20 -8.10
N ASN A 228 15.39 -20.86 -6.95
CA ASN A 228 16.21 -19.66 -6.75
C ASN A 228 15.46 -18.35 -7.09
N SER A 229 14.22 -18.27 -6.67
CA SER A 229 13.27 -17.31 -7.17
C SER A 229 13.58 -15.88 -6.78
N ILE A 230 13.97 -15.08 -7.77
CA ILE A 230 13.87 -13.63 -7.75
C ILE A 230 12.38 -13.28 -7.70
N ASP A 231 12.02 -12.31 -6.89
CA ASP A 231 10.66 -11.77 -6.80
C ASP A 231 10.05 -11.49 -8.18
N ASN A 232 8.80 -11.89 -8.38
CA ASN A 232 8.11 -11.73 -9.65
C ASN A 232 6.58 -11.72 -9.50
N LYS A 233 5.89 -11.39 -10.58
CA LYS A 233 4.43 -11.26 -10.62
C LYS A 233 3.64 -12.52 -10.25
N SER A 234 4.23 -13.70 -10.32
CA SER A 234 3.51 -14.97 -10.15
C SER A 234 3.32 -15.35 -8.69
N PHE A 235 4.29 -15.02 -7.81
CA PHE A 235 4.27 -15.46 -6.43
C PHE A 235 4.57 -14.39 -5.39
N SER A 236 5.28 -13.30 -5.72
CA SER A 236 5.61 -12.26 -4.74
C SER A 236 4.36 -11.67 -4.12
N CYS A 237 4.42 -11.39 -2.83
CA CYS A 237 3.24 -11.00 -2.07
C CYS A 237 2.84 -9.54 -2.28
N TYR A 238 3.76 -8.67 -2.71
CA TYR A 238 3.54 -7.25 -2.96
C TYR A 238 3.99 -6.82 -4.35
N LEU A 239 3.44 -5.71 -4.79
CA LEU A 239 3.97 -4.91 -5.89
C LEU A 239 4.04 -3.45 -5.43
N GLY A 240 5.07 -2.74 -5.84
CA GLY A 240 5.26 -1.35 -5.46
C GLY A 240 5.96 -0.54 -6.53
N ILE A 241 5.72 0.77 -6.48
CA ILE A 241 6.34 1.74 -7.37
C ILE A 241 6.74 2.98 -6.58
N ILE A 242 7.95 3.46 -6.84
CA ILE A 242 8.48 4.75 -6.39
C ILE A 242 8.75 5.56 -7.63
N ALA A 243 8.19 6.76 -7.71
CA ALA A 243 8.37 7.64 -8.85
C ALA A 243 8.57 9.09 -8.40
N LYS A 244 9.32 9.86 -9.17
CA LYS A 244 9.60 11.28 -8.93
C LYS A 244 8.88 12.12 -9.96
N LYS A 245 8.16 13.14 -9.52
CA LYS A 245 7.50 14.10 -10.40
C LYS A 245 8.54 15.01 -11.06
N THR A 246 8.58 15.04 -12.39
CA THR A 246 9.49 15.92 -13.13
C THR A 246 8.92 17.34 -13.23
N ASN A 247 9.81 18.34 -13.25
CA ASN A 247 9.40 19.73 -13.48
C ASN A 247 8.93 19.96 -14.91
N ASN A 248 7.94 20.85 -15.08
CA ASN A 248 7.48 21.29 -16.41
C ASN A 248 8.45 22.21 -17.15
N ASN A 249 9.65 22.50 -16.60
CA ASN A 249 10.56 23.57 -17.08
C ASN A 249 11.81 23.09 -17.81
N GLU A 250 11.89 21.81 -18.15
CA GLU A 250 13.05 21.31 -18.94
C GLU A 250 12.58 20.83 -20.32
N TYR A 251 12.11 21.81 -21.12
CA TYR A 251 12.16 21.74 -22.61
C TYR A 251 12.03 23.16 -23.18
#